data_3311ca28dfd2d93d924809328a580f93
#
_entry.id   3311ca28dfd2d93d924809328a580f93
#
_cell.length_a   1.000
_cell.length_b   1.000
_cell.length_c   1.000
_cell.angle_alpha   90.00
_cell.angle_beta   90.00
_cell.angle_gamma   90.00
#
_symmetry.space_group_name_H-M   'P 1'
#
loop_
_entity.id
_entity.type
_entity.pdbx_description
1 polymer ?
#
loop_
_entity_poly.entity_id
_entity_poly.type
_entity_poly.pdbx_seq_one_letter_code
_entity_poly.pdbx_strand_id
1 'polypeptide(L)'
;MSALQYRMLDGALARGLLPDPVLRAGSVFGAYARERAESRGGAEAQQARLNAIVETKSTGPVAEVPEAANEQHYELPPEFLGLFLGPRRKYSGCLFQPDGATLAEAEEAMLALTCKRAGIEDSQRILELGCGWGSLTLWLAEKYPNAEIVAVSNANNQREYIEGVAAERGSTNLTVITADMNDFEPEGTFDRVVSVEMFEHMRNWNELLRRISTWLNPDGKAFVHVFSHRTLPYLFEGTWAAERFFTGGVMPSHDLMLRFQDDMLVRDSWIVPGTHYARTLQEWLRKLDARRDEALAILRRDGRTEREARALLGGWRLFLLSTDKLWGYQRGNRWLVSHYVLEPR
;
A
#
# COMPACT_ATOMS: atom_id res chain seq x y z
N MET A 1 -6.03 5.72 21.74
CA MET A 1 -5.05 6.04 22.84
C MET A 1 -4.97 7.56 22.99
N SER A 2 -4.60 8.08 24.18
CA SER A 2 -4.37 9.53 24.37
C SER A 2 -3.00 9.94 23.86
N ALA A 3 -2.80 11.25 23.54
CA ALA A 3 -1.49 11.78 23.14
C ALA A 3 -0.37 11.48 24.16
N LEU A 4 -0.71 11.40 25.45
CA LEU A 4 0.24 11.02 26.51
C LEU A 4 0.69 9.56 26.38
N GLN A 5 -0.24 8.65 26.07
CA GLN A 5 0.06 7.22 25.88
C GLN A 5 0.96 7.00 24.66
N TYR A 6 0.75 7.75 23.58
CA TYR A 6 1.66 7.70 22.41
C TYR A 6 3.07 8.18 22.75
N ARG A 7 3.23 9.30 23.47
CA ARG A 7 4.54 9.79 23.92
C ARG A 7 5.26 8.79 24.84
N MET A 8 4.52 8.10 25.70
CA MET A 8 5.10 7.05 26.56
C MET A 8 5.55 5.84 25.73
N LEU A 9 4.76 5.41 24.75
CA LEU A 9 5.13 4.34 23.83
C LEU A 9 6.37 4.70 23.02
N ASP A 10 6.41 5.89 22.40
CA ASP A 10 7.57 6.37 21.67
C ASP A 10 8.82 6.43 22.55
N GLY A 11 8.68 6.89 23.80
CA GLY A 11 9.76 6.88 24.77
C GLY A 11 10.26 5.49 25.16
N ALA A 12 9.36 4.51 25.24
CA ALA A 12 9.72 3.11 25.51
C ALA A 12 10.40 2.45 24.30
N LEU A 13 9.90 2.73 23.09
CA LEU A 13 10.49 2.26 21.82
C LEU A 13 11.90 2.82 21.61
N ALA A 14 12.11 4.13 21.85
CA ALA A 14 13.41 4.79 21.74
C ALA A 14 14.46 4.17 22.66
N ARG A 15 14.05 3.67 23.84
CA ARG A 15 14.92 3.04 24.85
C ARG A 15 15.04 1.53 24.68
N GLY A 16 14.29 0.91 23.77
CA GLY A 16 14.27 -0.56 23.61
C GLY A 16 13.69 -1.31 24.80
N LEU A 17 12.78 -0.69 25.56
CA LEU A 17 12.21 -1.26 26.79
C LEU A 17 11.16 -2.34 26.55
N LEU A 18 10.67 -2.48 25.31
CA LEU A 18 9.63 -3.43 24.95
C LEU A 18 10.22 -4.60 24.15
N PRO A 19 10.36 -5.79 24.77
CA PRO A 19 10.87 -6.98 24.07
C PRO A 19 9.95 -7.42 22.92
N ASP A 20 10.52 -7.87 21.81
CA ASP A 20 9.77 -8.33 20.64
C ASP A 20 8.67 -9.37 20.95
N PRO A 21 8.89 -10.37 21.83
CA PRO A 21 7.83 -11.32 22.20
C PRO A 21 6.58 -10.65 22.80
N VAL A 22 6.75 -9.60 23.61
CA VAL A 22 5.66 -8.83 24.21
C VAL A 22 4.92 -8.04 23.13
N LEU A 23 5.66 -7.37 22.23
CA LEU A 23 5.09 -6.64 21.09
C LEU A 23 4.30 -7.59 20.17
N ARG A 24 4.85 -8.77 19.87
CA ARG A 24 4.18 -9.80 19.05
C ARG A 24 2.89 -10.31 19.69
N ALA A 25 2.92 -10.63 20.97
CA ALA A 25 1.72 -11.08 21.70
C ALA A 25 0.65 -9.99 21.75
N GLY A 26 1.05 -8.74 22.02
CA GLY A 26 0.15 -7.58 21.99
C GLY A 26 -0.48 -7.34 20.62
N SER A 27 0.29 -7.55 19.55
CA SER A 27 -0.20 -7.38 18.16
C SER A 27 -1.22 -8.47 17.78
N VAL A 28 -0.98 -9.72 18.16
CA VAL A 28 -1.94 -10.82 17.96
C VAL A 28 -3.24 -10.56 18.74
N PHE A 29 -3.13 -10.09 20.00
CA PHE A 29 -4.30 -9.70 20.77
C PHE A 29 -5.01 -8.51 20.12
N GLY A 30 -4.30 -7.52 19.61
CA GLY A 30 -4.86 -6.38 18.87
C GLY A 30 -5.65 -6.81 17.64
N ALA A 31 -5.13 -7.74 16.85
CA ALA A 31 -5.82 -8.31 15.69
C ALA A 31 -7.13 -9.02 16.11
N TYR A 32 -7.07 -9.87 17.14
CA TYR A 32 -8.24 -10.52 17.69
C TYR A 32 -9.29 -9.51 18.21
N ALA A 33 -8.84 -8.50 18.96
CA ALA A 33 -9.73 -7.48 19.53
C ALA A 33 -10.40 -6.64 18.42
N ARG A 34 -9.66 -6.29 17.35
CA ARG A 34 -10.20 -5.58 16.20
C ARG A 34 -11.27 -6.42 15.51
N GLU A 35 -10.98 -7.66 15.13
CA GLU A 35 -11.94 -8.56 14.48
C GLU A 35 -13.21 -8.72 15.31
N ARG A 36 -13.05 -8.91 16.65
CA ARG A 36 -14.17 -9.02 17.56
C ARG A 36 -14.99 -7.73 17.67
N ALA A 37 -14.35 -6.57 17.64
CA ALA A 37 -15.04 -5.28 17.70
C ALA A 37 -15.88 -5.06 16.42
N GLU A 38 -15.29 -5.30 15.25
CA GLU A 38 -15.96 -5.12 13.96
C GLU A 38 -17.07 -6.17 13.70
N SER A 39 -16.99 -7.34 14.33
CA SER A 39 -18.02 -8.38 14.21
C SER A 39 -19.19 -8.24 15.20
N ARG A 40 -19.15 -7.28 16.13
CA ARG A 40 -20.21 -7.11 17.15
C ARG A 40 -21.56 -6.75 16.54
N GLY A 41 -22.64 -7.18 17.23
CA GLY A 41 -24.03 -6.81 16.93
C GLY A 41 -24.68 -7.65 15.84
N GLY A 42 -24.01 -8.72 15.40
CA GLY A 42 -24.58 -9.64 14.39
C GLY A 42 -24.64 -9.06 12.97
N ALA A 43 -25.38 -9.74 12.10
CA ALA A 43 -25.41 -9.44 10.67
C ALA A 43 -25.97 -8.04 10.36
N GLU A 44 -27.00 -7.60 11.06
CA GLU A 44 -27.63 -6.29 10.85
C GLU A 44 -26.67 -5.14 11.16
N ALA A 45 -25.96 -5.22 12.31
CA ALA A 45 -25.00 -4.21 12.69
C ALA A 45 -23.76 -4.20 11.79
N GLN A 46 -23.33 -5.36 11.27
CA GLN A 46 -22.26 -5.45 10.27
C GLN A 46 -22.69 -4.83 8.95
N GLN A 47 -23.91 -5.08 8.50
CA GLN A 47 -24.47 -4.47 7.29
C GLN A 47 -24.59 -2.94 7.44
N ALA A 48 -25.01 -2.45 8.60
CA ALA A 48 -25.08 -1.01 8.86
C ALA A 48 -23.70 -0.35 8.81
N ARG A 49 -22.66 -0.99 9.37
CA ARG A 49 -21.27 -0.50 9.26
C ARG A 49 -20.75 -0.52 7.81
N LEU A 50 -21.03 -1.58 7.07
CA LEU A 50 -20.68 -1.65 5.65
C LEU A 50 -21.34 -0.49 4.87
N ASN A 51 -22.63 -0.25 5.07
CA ASN A 51 -23.34 0.83 4.40
C ASN A 51 -22.76 2.21 4.76
N ALA A 52 -22.41 2.45 6.01
CA ALA A 52 -21.76 3.70 6.44
C ALA A 52 -20.39 3.90 5.77
N ILE A 53 -19.62 2.83 5.58
CA ILE A 53 -18.36 2.89 4.85
C ILE A 53 -18.58 3.17 3.36
N VAL A 54 -19.57 2.52 2.74
CA VAL A 54 -19.94 2.80 1.34
C VAL A 54 -20.32 4.27 1.18
N GLU A 55 -21.15 4.82 2.06
CA GLU A 55 -21.51 6.25 2.05
C GLU A 55 -20.28 7.14 2.21
N THR A 56 -19.40 6.82 3.18
CA THR A 56 -18.13 7.52 3.38
C THR A 56 -17.26 7.49 2.12
N LYS A 57 -17.20 6.38 1.41
CA LYS A 57 -16.38 6.18 0.20
C LYS A 57 -17.08 6.60 -1.10
N SER A 58 -18.29 7.17 -1.01
CA SER A 58 -19.06 7.68 -2.15
C SER A 58 -19.13 9.20 -2.20
N THR A 59 -18.56 9.92 -1.24
CA THR A 59 -18.74 11.36 -1.09
C THR A 59 -17.45 12.09 -0.76
N GLY A 60 -17.40 13.40 -1.04
CA GLY A 60 -16.23 14.24 -0.78
C GLY A 60 -15.19 14.19 -1.92
N PRO A 61 -13.98 14.75 -1.68
CA PRO A 61 -12.89 14.72 -2.64
C PRO A 61 -12.39 13.30 -2.90
N VAL A 62 -11.65 13.07 -3.97
CA VAL A 62 -11.05 11.76 -4.27
C VAL A 62 -10.04 11.37 -3.20
N ALA A 63 -9.18 12.29 -2.78
CA ALA A 63 -8.24 12.15 -1.68
C ALA A 63 -8.52 13.20 -0.60
N GLU A 64 -8.65 12.78 0.67
CA GLU A 64 -9.02 13.68 1.77
C GLU A 64 -7.80 14.35 2.43
N VAL A 65 -6.70 13.64 2.57
CA VAL A 65 -5.48 14.10 3.24
C VAL A 65 -4.21 13.65 2.50
N PRO A 66 -4.03 14.09 1.25
CA PRO A 66 -2.87 13.66 0.45
C PRO A 66 -1.55 14.08 1.10
N GLU A 67 -1.51 15.20 1.81
CA GLU A 67 -0.34 15.71 2.54
C GLU A 67 0.05 14.79 3.71
N ALA A 68 -0.92 14.29 4.48
CA ALA A 68 -0.63 13.39 5.60
C ALA A 68 -0.01 12.05 5.14
N ALA A 69 -0.43 11.50 4.01
CA ALA A 69 0.18 10.31 3.44
C ALA A 69 1.63 10.59 3.03
N ASN A 70 1.93 11.78 2.50
CA ASN A 70 3.29 12.20 2.16
C ASN A 70 4.17 12.28 3.41
N GLU A 71 3.74 13.01 4.43
CA GLU A 71 4.48 13.16 5.68
C GLU A 71 4.74 11.81 6.38
N GLN A 72 3.78 10.89 6.36
CA GLN A 72 3.86 9.63 7.07
C GLN A 72 4.74 8.57 6.38
N HIS A 73 4.75 8.53 5.05
CA HIS A 73 5.40 7.47 4.28
C HIS A 73 6.56 7.94 3.41
N TYR A 74 6.57 9.22 2.98
CA TYR A 74 7.44 9.67 1.90
C TYR A 74 8.44 10.76 2.29
N GLU A 75 8.34 11.37 3.47
CA GLU A 75 9.34 12.32 4.00
C GLU A 75 10.59 11.66 4.57
N LEU A 76 10.71 10.34 4.43
CA LEU A 76 11.93 9.62 4.82
C LEU A 76 12.95 9.66 3.67
N PRO A 77 14.25 9.74 3.99
CA PRO A 77 15.27 9.59 2.98
C PRO A 77 15.09 8.29 2.18
N PRO A 78 15.13 8.32 0.84
CA PRO A 78 14.99 7.12 0.00
C PRO A 78 15.96 6.00 0.39
N GLU A 79 17.14 6.37 0.92
CA GLU A 79 18.16 5.47 1.41
C GLU A 79 17.66 4.64 2.62
N PHE A 80 16.85 5.25 3.50
CA PHE A 80 16.30 4.53 4.64
C PHE A 80 15.40 3.38 4.21
N LEU A 81 14.49 3.60 3.27
CA LEU A 81 13.64 2.55 2.69
C LEU A 81 14.47 1.50 1.94
N GLY A 82 15.52 1.91 1.25
CA GLY A 82 16.48 1.02 0.59
C GLY A 82 17.20 0.05 1.53
N LEU A 83 17.23 0.33 2.84
CA LEU A 83 17.84 -0.59 3.81
C LEU A 83 17.05 -1.90 3.94
N PHE A 84 15.73 -1.85 3.81
CA PHE A 84 14.90 -3.01 4.13
C PHE A 84 14.05 -3.51 2.96
N LEU A 85 13.67 -2.68 2.01
CA LEU A 85 12.98 -3.14 0.80
C LEU A 85 13.87 -4.08 -0.03
N GLY A 86 13.27 -4.82 -0.93
CA GLY A 86 13.98 -5.63 -1.90
C GLY A 86 14.55 -4.80 -3.06
N PRO A 87 15.21 -5.44 -4.05
CA PRO A 87 15.86 -4.74 -5.16
C PRO A 87 14.90 -3.98 -6.07
N ARG A 88 13.63 -4.38 -6.13
CA ARG A 88 12.59 -3.66 -6.88
C ARG A 88 11.93 -2.55 -6.08
N ARG A 89 12.34 -2.33 -4.83
CA ARG A 89 11.74 -1.34 -3.90
C ARG A 89 10.22 -1.41 -3.81
N LYS A 90 9.68 -2.63 -3.88
CA LYS A 90 8.24 -2.86 -3.78
C LYS A 90 7.77 -2.63 -2.34
N TYR A 91 7.15 -1.47 -2.09
CA TYR A 91 6.60 -1.08 -0.79
C TYR A 91 5.12 -1.49 -0.69
N SER A 92 4.86 -2.77 -0.98
CA SER A 92 3.55 -3.44 -0.89
C SER A 92 3.74 -4.96 -0.79
N GLY A 93 2.66 -5.73 -0.56
CA GLY A 93 2.75 -7.18 -0.41
C GLY A 93 3.40 -7.90 -1.59
N CYS A 94 4.35 -8.81 -1.31
CA CYS A 94 5.05 -9.64 -2.30
C CYS A 94 4.40 -11.03 -2.39
N LEU A 95 4.77 -11.86 -3.37
CA LEU A 95 4.25 -13.21 -3.58
C LEU A 95 5.35 -14.25 -3.39
N PHE A 96 5.39 -14.92 -2.26
CA PHE A 96 6.36 -15.96 -1.97
C PHE A 96 5.90 -17.31 -2.54
N GLN A 97 6.20 -17.54 -3.81
CA GLN A 97 5.97 -18.80 -4.52
C GLN A 97 7.18 -19.09 -5.41
N PRO A 98 7.76 -20.32 -5.34
CA PRO A 98 7.44 -21.41 -4.40
C PRO A 98 7.82 -21.09 -2.95
N ASP A 99 7.48 -22.01 -2.04
CA ASP A 99 8.00 -21.96 -0.66
C ASP A 99 9.53 -21.93 -0.69
N GLY A 100 10.12 -21.03 0.12
CA GLY A 100 11.57 -20.82 0.09
C GLY A 100 12.05 -19.66 -0.77
N ALA A 101 11.18 -19.03 -1.59
CA ALA A 101 11.53 -17.86 -2.37
C ALA A 101 12.15 -16.75 -1.50
N THR A 102 13.15 -16.06 -2.03
CA THR A 102 13.74 -14.85 -1.46
C THR A 102 12.81 -13.66 -1.62
N LEU A 103 13.08 -12.56 -0.90
CA LEU A 103 12.33 -11.31 -1.08
C LEU A 103 12.41 -10.80 -2.53
N ALA A 104 13.57 -10.89 -3.18
CA ALA A 104 13.74 -10.45 -4.56
C ALA A 104 12.87 -11.26 -5.53
N GLU A 105 12.86 -12.58 -5.39
CA GLU A 105 11.99 -13.46 -6.19
C GLU A 105 10.51 -13.22 -5.90
N ALA A 106 10.15 -12.91 -4.67
CA ALA A 106 8.78 -12.62 -4.28
C ALA A 106 8.29 -11.26 -4.82
N GLU A 107 9.15 -10.25 -4.91
CA GLU A 107 8.85 -8.99 -5.60
C GLU A 107 8.56 -9.24 -7.09
N GLU A 108 9.47 -9.94 -7.79
CA GLU A 108 9.31 -10.29 -9.21
C GLU A 108 8.03 -11.09 -9.45
N ALA A 109 7.74 -12.08 -8.61
CA ALA A 109 6.56 -12.91 -8.72
C ALA A 109 5.25 -12.12 -8.58
N MET A 110 5.19 -11.14 -7.65
CA MET A 110 4.00 -10.30 -7.49
C MET A 110 3.85 -9.32 -8.66
N LEU A 111 4.93 -8.72 -9.15
CA LEU A 111 4.90 -7.82 -10.30
C LEU A 111 4.42 -8.58 -11.56
N ALA A 112 4.96 -9.76 -11.80
CA ALA A 112 4.52 -10.62 -12.90
C ALA A 112 3.05 -11.04 -12.76
N LEU A 113 2.59 -11.39 -11.54
CA LEU A 113 1.19 -11.72 -11.28
C LEU A 113 0.26 -10.52 -11.52
N THR A 114 0.68 -9.33 -11.11
CA THR A 114 -0.03 -8.06 -11.37
C THR A 114 -0.24 -7.87 -12.86
N CYS A 115 0.83 -7.92 -13.66
CA CYS A 115 0.75 -7.77 -15.12
C CYS A 115 -0.09 -8.85 -15.79
N LYS A 116 0.05 -10.12 -15.36
CA LYS A 116 -0.75 -11.22 -15.86
C LYS A 116 -2.25 -11.01 -15.62
N ARG A 117 -2.63 -10.58 -14.40
CA ARG A 117 -4.03 -10.35 -14.04
C ARG A 117 -4.60 -9.09 -14.68
N ALA A 118 -3.80 -8.04 -14.82
CA ALA A 118 -4.17 -6.83 -15.53
C ALA A 118 -4.27 -7.03 -17.06
N GLY A 119 -3.76 -8.14 -17.60
CA GLY A 119 -3.70 -8.39 -19.03
C GLY A 119 -2.80 -7.38 -19.75
N ILE A 120 -1.63 -7.07 -19.15
CA ILE A 120 -0.66 -6.15 -19.76
C ILE A 120 0.08 -6.86 -20.90
N GLU A 121 0.15 -6.16 -22.02
CA GLU A 121 0.84 -6.60 -23.23
C GLU A 121 1.82 -5.51 -23.68
N ASP A 122 2.85 -5.90 -24.42
CA ASP A 122 3.80 -4.96 -24.99
C ASP A 122 3.09 -4.10 -26.07
N SER A 123 3.49 -2.85 -26.24
CA SER A 123 2.85 -1.84 -27.09
C SER A 123 1.55 -1.19 -26.55
N GLN A 124 1.11 -1.53 -25.35
CA GLN A 124 -0.02 -0.86 -24.71
C GLN A 124 0.38 0.48 -24.09
N ARG A 125 -0.59 1.37 -23.97
CA ARG A 125 -0.49 2.61 -23.19
C ARG A 125 -1.05 2.35 -21.79
N ILE A 126 -0.20 2.49 -20.77
CA ILE A 126 -0.45 2.06 -19.39
C ILE A 126 -0.38 3.26 -18.45
N LEU A 127 -1.41 3.44 -17.62
CA LEU A 127 -1.43 4.44 -16.54
C LEU A 127 -1.29 3.73 -15.19
N GLU A 128 -0.26 4.06 -14.42
CA GLU A 128 -0.09 3.61 -13.05
C GLU A 128 -0.48 4.72 -12.07
N LEU A 129 -1.51 4.48 -11.25
CA LEU A 129 -1.98 5.40 -10.21
C LEU A 129 -1.35 5.04 -8.87
N GLY A 130 -0.58 5.97 -8.29
CA GLY A 130 0.13 5.75 -7.03
C GLY A 130 1.39 4.92 -7.19
N CYS A 131 2.30 5.33 -8.06
CA CYS A 131 3.49 4.54 -8.42
C CYS A 131 4.51 4.35 -7.29
N GLY A 132 4.42 5.10 -6.19
CA GLY A 132 5.33 5.02 -5.06
C GLY A 132 6.79 5.17 -5.50
N TRP A 133 7.65 4.24 -5.11
CA TRP A 133 9.07 4.23 -5.50
C TRP A 133 9.34 3.58 -6.85
N GLY A 134 8.31 3.47 -7.70
CA GLY A 134 8.44 3.01 -9.09
C GLY A 134 8.67 1.51 -9.26
N SER A 135 8.29 0.71 -8.28
CA SER A 135 8.49 -0.74 -8.34
C SER A 135 7.85 -1.35 -9.59
N LEU A 136 6.58 -1.05 -9.85
CA LEU A 136 5.88 -1.55 -11.03
C LEU A 136 6.26 -0.73 -12.27
N THR A 137 6.35 0.60 -12.18
CA THR A 137 6.73 1.50 -13.29
C THR A 137 8.03 1.05 -13.97
N LEU A 138 9.10 0.91 -13.17
CA LEU A 138 10.42 0.53 -13.67
C LEU A 138 10.47 -0.92 -14.17
N TRP A 139 9.68 -1.80 -13.55
CA TRP A 139 9.55 -3.17 -13.98
C TRP A 139 8.82 -3.28 -15.33
N LEU A 140 7.73 -2.52 -15.49
CA LEU A 140 7.01 -2.41 -16.76
C LEU A 140 7.91 -1.88 -17.87
N ALA A 141 8.65 -0.81 -17.62
CA ALA A 141 9.56 -0.23 -18.59
C ALA A 141 10.65 -1.23 -19.07
N GLU A 142 11.12 -2.09 -18.17
CA GLU A 142 12.09 -3.15 -18.49
C GLU A 142 11.46 -4.31 -19.27
N LYS A 143 10.27 -4.76 -18.90
CA LYS A 143 9.65 -5.98 -19.43
C LYS A 143 8.81 -5.76 -20.69
N TYR A 144 8.34 -4.53 -20.88
CA TYR A 144 7.48 -4.12 -21.99
C TYR A 144 8.09 -2.89 -22.69
N PRO A 145 9.20 -3.07 -23.45
CA PRO A 145 9.96 -1.95 -23.99
C PRO A 145 9.20 -1.14 -25.06
N ASN A 146 8.14 -1.70 -25.65
CA ASN A 146 7.30 -1.00 -26.63
C ASN A 146 6.04 -0.38 -26.01
N ALA A 147 5.79 -0.58 -24.70
CA ALA A 147 4.69 0.05 -24.00
C ALA A 147 5.01 1.51 -23.67
N GLU A 148 4.00 2.37 -23.68
CA GLU A 148 4.07 3.73 -23.14
C GLU A 148 3.53 3.74 -21.72
N ILE A 149 4.36 4.09 -20.74
CA ILE A 149 4.02 4.05 -19.34
C ILE A 149 3.91 5.48 -18.79
N VAL A 150 2.75 5.82 -18.27
CA VAL A 150 2.51 7.04 -17.49
C VAL A 150 2.30 6.66 -16.05
N ALA A 151 3.13 7.17 -15.14
CA ALA A 151 3.06 6.86 -13.73
C ALA A 151 2.79 8.14 -12.92
N VAL A 152 1.89 8.05 -11.94
CA VAL A 152 1.49 9.21 -11.13
C VAL A 152 1.84 8.97 -9.66
N SER A 153 2.51 9.97 -9.06
CA SER A 153 2.76 10.06 -7.63
C SER A 153 2.40 11.45 -7.13
N ASN A 154 2.03 11.57 -5.86
CA ASN A 154 1.83 12.86 -5.21
C ASN A 154 3.12 13.44 -4.58
N ALA A 155 4.28 12.78 -4.74
CA ALA A 155 5.54 13.12 -4.11
C ALA A 155 6.67 13.36 -5.14
N ASN A 156 7.27 14.55 -5.12
CA ASN A 156 8.35 14.91 -6.05
C ASN A 156 9.61 14.05 -5.88
N ASN A 157 9.97 13.70 -4.65
CA ASN A 157 11.13 12.86 -4.37
C ASN A 157 10.99 11.45 -4.97
N GLN A 158 9.77 10.92 -5.08
CA GLN A 158 9.49 9.65 -5.74
C GLN A 158 9.69 9.77 -7.25
N ARG A 159 9.18 10.84 -7.87
CA ARG A 159 9.40 11.12 -9.29
C ARG A 159 10.91 11.23 -9.61
N GLU A 160 11.62 12.07 -8.88
CA GLU A 160 13.07 12.27 -9.07
C GLU A 160 13.84 10.96 -8.95
N TYR A 161 13.49 10.13 -7.99
CA TYR A 161 14.09 8.81 -7.82
C TYR A 161 13.81 7.89 -9.03
N ILE A 162 12.55 7.81 -9.50
CA ILE A 162 12.19 6.95 -10.64
C ILE A 162 12.86 7.43 -11.91
N GLU A 163 12.84 8.73 -12.19
CA GLU A 163 13.49 9.34 -13.36
C GLU A 163 15.01 9.10 -13.35
N GLY A 164 15.65 9.22 -12.17
CA GLY A 164 17.07 8.91 -12.01
C GLY A 164 17.40 7.46 -12.34
N VAL A 165 16.63 6.51 -11.79
CA VAL A 165 16.83 5.07 -12.07
C VAL A 165 16.51 4.74 -13.54
N ALA A 166 15.48 5.36 -14.13
CA ALA A 166 15.15 5.18 -15.54
C ALA A 166 16.28 5.65 -16.46
N ALA A 167 16.85 6.82 -16.16
CA ALA A 167 18.00 7.36 -16.91
C ALA A 167 19.22 6.44 -16.80
N GLU A 168 19.56 5.94 -15.62
CA GLU A 168 20.65 4.98 -15.39
C GLU A 168 20.47 3.68 -16.19
N ARG A 169 19.22 3.23 -16.36
CA ARG A 169 18.89 2.01 -17.12
C ARG A 169 18.67 2.25 -18.62
N GLY A 170 18.67 3.51 -19.07
CA GLY A 170 18.36 3.87 -20.45
C GLY A 170 16.91 3.62 -20.86
N SER A 171 15.97 3.61 -19.89
CA SER A 171 14.54 3.48 -20.16
C SER A 171 13.97 4.80 -20.65
N THR A 172 13.34 4.80 -21.84
CA THR A 172 12.80 6.01 -22.50
C THR A 172 11.28 5.95 -22.69
N ASN A 173 10.65 4.85 -22.27
CA ASN A 173 9.24 4.55 -22.52
C ASN A 173 8.36 4.81 -21.29
N LEU A 174 8.82 5.61 -20.32
CA LEU A 174 8.05 6.00 -19.15
C LEU A 174 8.09 7.52 -18.93
N THR A 175 6.98 8.03 -18.38
CA THR A 175 6.84 9.41 -17.91
C THR A 175 6.29 9.38 -16.50
N VAL A 176 6.88 10.15 -15.58
CA VAL A 176 6.40 10.27 -14.20
C VAL A 176 5.83 11.66 -13.97
N ILE A 177 4.59 11.70 -13.45
CA ILE A 177 3.87 12.94 -13.18
C ILE A 177 3.69 13.07 -11.67
N THR A 178 4.03 14.24 -11.11
CA THR A 178 3.63 14.57 -9.74
C THR A 178 2.31 15.30 -9.78
N ALA A 179 1.26 14.69 -9.22
CA ALA A 179 -0.06 15.28 -9.16
C ALA A 179 -0.88 14.77 -7.97
N ASP A 180 -1.79 15.61 -7.46
CA ASP A 180 -2.86 15.20 -6.56
C ASP A 180 -3.97 14.48 -7.34
N MET A 181 -4.46 13.35 -6.81
CA MET A 181 -5.59 12.62 -7.41
C MET A 181 -6.88 13.44 -7.48
N ASN A 182 -7.00 14.48 -6.68
CA ASN A 182 -8.14 15.40 -6.78
C ASN A 182 -8.16 16.17 -8.11
N ASP A 183 -6.99 16.55 -8.61
CA ASP A 183 -6.83 17.45 -9.77
C ASP A 183 -6.24 16.75 -11.01
N PHE A 184 -5.80 15.51 -10.86
CA PHE A 184 -5.13 14.80 -11.95
C PHE A 184 -6.08 14.48 -13.10
N GLU A 185 -5.72 14.92 -14.29
CA GLU A 185 -6.35 14.58 -15.57
C GLU A 185 -5.25 14.20 -16.57
N PRO A 186 -5.24 12.96 -17.06
CA PRO A 186 -4.23 12.54 -18.02
C PRO A 186 -4.52 13.04 -19.43
N GLU A 187 -3.48 13.15 -20.22
CA GLU A 187 -3.63 13.40 -21.67
C GLU A 187 -3.95 12.07 -22.39
N GLY A 188 -5.05 12.05 -23.15
CA GLY A 188 -5.48 10.89 -23.94
C GLY A 188 -6.04 9.75 -23.08
N THR A 189 -6.13 8.58 -23.69
CA THR A 189 -6.71 7.37 -23.08
C THR A 189 -5.69 6.22 -23.02
N PHE A 190 -6.01 5.20 -22.22
CA PHE A 190 -5.11 4.10 -21.88
C PHE A 190 -5.77 2.74 -22.14
N ASP A 191 -4.93 1.75 -22.49
CA ASP A 191 -5.36 0.36 -22.59
C ASP A 191 -5.47 -0.28 -21.22
N ARG A 192 -4.63 0.17 -20.28
CA ARG A 192 -4.63 -0.33 -18.90
C ARG A 192 -4.45 0.82 -17.91
N VAL A 193 -5.26 0.80 -16.86
CA VAL A 193 -5.05 1.60 -15.64
C VAL A 193 -4.74 0.64 -14.51
N VAL A 194 -3.60 0.83 -13.83
CA VAL A 194 -3.14 -0.07 -12.76
C VAL A 194 -2.94 0.71 -11.47
N SER A 195 -3.43 0.18 -10.35
CA SER A 195 -3.22 0.77 -9.03
C SER A 195 -2.84 -0.30 -8.02
N VAL A 196 -1.78 -0.04 -7.25
CA VAL A 196 -1.25 -0.96 -6.23
C VAL A 196 -1.15 -0.25 -4.90
N GLU A 197 -1.97 -0.67 -3.93
CA GLU A 197 -2.03 -0.14 -2.55
C GLU A 197 -2.14 1.40 -2.51
N MET A 198 -3.14 1.93 -3.23
CA MET A 198 -3.52 3.34 -3.23
C MET A 198 -5.00 3.51 -2.84
N PHE A 199 -5.90 2.63 -3.30
CA PHE A 199 -7.35 2.77 -3.10
C PHE A 199 -7.75 2.86 -1.62
N GLU A 200 -7.03 2.21 -0.72
CA GLU A 200 -7.25 2.29 0.73
C GLU A 200 -7.10 3.71 1.29
N HIS A 201 -6.32 4.54 0.64
CA HIS A 201 -6.10 5.95 1.00
C HIS A 201 -7.11 6.89 0.34
N MET A 202 -7.80 6.46 -0.72
CA MET A 202 -8.75 7.29 -1.45
C MET A 202 -10.08 7.41 -0.69
N ARG A 203 -10.63 8.63 -0.66
CA ARG A 203 -11.88 8.92 0.03
C ARG A 203 -13.09 8.58 -0.83
N ASN A 204 -13.12 8.97 -2.09
CA ASN A 204 -14.26 8.82 -2.98
C ASN A 204 -13.97 7.84 -4.11
N TRP A 205 -14.36 6.58 -3.90
CA TRP A 205 -14.15 5.50 -4.87
C TRP A 205 -15.08 5.62 -6.08
N ASN A 206 -16.31 6.12 -5.90
CA ASN A 206 -17.23 6.36 -7.03
C ASN A 206 -16.62 7.34 -8.01
N GLU A 207 -16.19 8.51 -7.53
CA GLU A 207 -15.60 9.52 -8.39
C GLU A 207 -14.28 9.05 -9.03
N LEU A 208 -13.43 8.34 -8.27
CA LEU A 208 -12.20 7.80 -8.83
C LEU A 208 -12.48 6.77 -9.93
N LEU A 209 -13.42 5.86 -9.74
CA LEU A 209 -13.79 4.86 -10.74
C LEU A 209 -14.48 5.50 -11.95
N ARG A 210 -15.31 6.51 -11.75
CA ARG A 210 -15.89 7.31 -12.85
C ARG A 210 -14.79 7.97 -13.69
N ARG A 211 -13.79 8.58 -13.07
CA ARG A 211 -12.64 9.16 -13.81
C ARG A 211 -11.85 8.06 -14.54
N ILE A 212 -11.51 6.97 -13.88
CA ILE A 212 -10.82 5.84 -14.51
C ILE A 212 -11.58 5.34 -15.73
N SER A 213 -12.92 5.25 -15.70
CA SER A 213 -13.72 4.82 -16.86
C SER A 213 -13.56 5.76 -18.06
N THR A 214 -13.41 7.07 -17.83
CA THR A 214 -13.18 8.04 -18.89
C THR A 214 -11.76 8.06 -19.44
N TRP A 215 -10.79 7.56 -18.67
CA TRP A 215 -9.39 7.46 -19.08
C TRP A 215 -9.07 6.17 -19.84
N LEU A 216 -9.98 5.22 -19.87
CA LEU A 216 -9.80 3.94 -20.56
C LEU A 216 -10.27 4.02 -22.02
N ASN A 217 -9.56 3.31 -22.90
CA ASN A 217 -10.03 2.97 -24.23
C ASN A 217 -11.28 2.07 -24.13
N PRO A 218 -12.10 1.93 -25.19
CA PRO A 218 -13.32 1.11 -25.16
C PRO A 218 -13.13 -0.33 -24.66
N ASP A 219 -11.99 -0.96 -25.00
CA ASP A 219 -11.60 -2.31 -24.55
C ASP A 219 -10.59 -2.29 -23.40
N GLY A 220 -10.40 -1.11 -22.80
CA GLY A 220 -9.44 -0.88 -21.74
C GLY A 220 -9.90 -1.52 -20.42
N LYS A 221 -8.93 -1.82 -19.55
CA LYS A 221 -9.19 -2.44 -18.24
C LYS A 221 -8.47 -1.71 -17.13
N ALA A 222 -9.12 -1.65 -15.97
CA ALA A 222 -8.44 -1.25 -14.74
C ALA A 222 -8.09 -2.48 -13.89
N PHE A 223 -6.92 -2.46 -13.27
CA PHE A 223 -6.51 -3.43 -12.29
C PHE A 223 -6.25 -2.74 -10.95
N VAL A 224 -6.83 -3.30 -9.89
CA VAL A 224 -6.65 -2.79 -8.53
C VAL A 224 -6.10 -3.90 -7.63
N HIS A 225 -4.94 -3.64 -7.03
CA HIS A 225 -4.37 -4.41 -5.93
C HIS A 225 -4.54 -3.59 -4.66
N VAL A 226 -5.33 -4.06 -3.73
CA VAL A 226 -5.58 -3.39 -2.46
C VAL A 226 -5.54 -4.40 -1.31
N PHE A 227 -4.96 -4.01 -0.19
CA PHE A 227 -5.08 -4.84 1.00
C PHE A 227 -6.52 -4.81 1.53
N SER A 228 -6.96 -5.88 2.18
CA SER A 228 -8.34 -6.01 2.64
C SER A 228 -8.48 -6.97 3.81
N HIS A 229 -9.58 -6.82 4.54
CA HIS A 229 -10.09 -7.87 5.41
C HIS A 229 -11.06 -8.75 4.61
N ARG A 230 -11.15 -10.02 4.94
CA ARG A 230 -11.98 -10.96 4.18
C ARG A 230 -13.45 -10.55 4.08
N THR A 231 -14.03 -10.02 5.17
CA THR A 231 -15.48 -9.76 5.28
C THR A 231 -15.86 -8.48 6.04
N LEU A 232 -14.93 -7.87 6.78
CA LEU A 232 -15.24 -6.76 7.69
C LEU A 232 -14.48 -5.49 7.25
N PRO A 233 -15.11 -4.53 6.60
CA PRO A 233 -14.49 -3.25 6.33
C PRO A 233 -14.51 -2.38 7.60
N TYR A 234 -13.47 -1.54 7.78
CA TYR A 234 -13.41 -0.57 8.87
C TYR A 234 -12.48 0.60 8.55
N LEU A 235 -12.73 1.77 9.12
CA LEU A 235 -11.84 2.92 9.02
C LEU A 235 -10.63 2.75 9.94
N PHE A 236 -9.49 3.30 9.51
CA PHE A 236 -8.29 3.34 10.33
C PHE A 236 -8.38 4.45 11.36
N GLU A 237 -8.88 4.11 12.54
CA GLU A 237 -9.08 5.03 13.65
C GLU A 237 -8.68 4.42 14.99
N GLY A 238 -8.25 5.28 15.93
CA GLY A 238 -8.07 4.93 17.33
C GLY A 238 -6.94 3.97 17.66
N THR A 239 -6.01 3.73 16.73
CA THR A 239 -4.81 2.94 16.98
C THR A 239 -3.55 3.73 16.64
N TRP A 240 -2.46 3.42 17.33
CA TRP A 240 -1.15 4.05 17.09
C TRP A 240 -0.70 3.91 15.62
N ALA A 241 -0.88 2.74 15.03
CA ALA A 241 -0.51 2.50 13.63
C ALA A 241 -1.40 3.26 12.65
N ALA A 242 -2.72 3.34 12.92
CA ALA A 242 -3.65 4.08 12.09
C ALA A 242 -3.28 5.57 12.02
N GLU A 243 -3.00 6.19 13.17
CA GLU A 243 -2.66 7.62 13.25
C GLU A 243 -1.28 7.95 12.69
N ARG A 244 -0.35 6.98 12.69
CA ARG A 244 1.04 7.18 12.24
C ARG A 244 1.30 6.80 10.79
N PHE A 245 0.50 5.87 10.22
CA PHE A 245 0.78 5.28 8.92
C PHE A 245 -0.43 5.25 7.96
N PHE A 246 -1.66 5.46 8.46
CA PHE A 246 -2.86 5.25 7.65
C PHE A 246 -3.96 6.28 7.93
N THR A 247 -3.59 7.53 8.22
CA THR A 247 -4.57 8.59 8.50
C THR A 247 -5.58 8.74 7.37
N GLY A 248 -6.88 8.71 7.69
CA GLY A 248 -7.97 8.82 6.72
C GLY A 248 -8.19 7.58 5.84
N GLY A 249 -7.41 6.52 6.05
CA GLY A 249 -7.50 5.29 5.27
C GLY A 249 -8.60 4.34 5.74
N VAL A 250 -8.84 3.31 4.94
CA VAL A 250 -9.81 2.24 5.20
C VAL A 250 -9.13 0.88 5.05
N MET A 251 -9.53 -0.07 5.88
CA MET A 251 -9.39 -1.50 5.58
C MET A 251 -10.66 -1.93 4.85
N PRO A 252 -10.66 -2.09 3.54
CA PRO A 252 -11.83 -2.57 2.82
C PRO A 252 -12.08 -4.05 3.12
N SER A 253 -13.31 -4.52 2.99
CA SER A 253 -13.56 -5.94 2.83
C SER A 253 -13.32 -6.38 1.39
N HIS A 254 -13.07 -7.68 1.18
CA HIS A 254 -12.86 -8.22 -0.17
C HIS A 254 -14.03 -7.95 -1.13
N ASP A 255 -15.24 -7.85 -0.64
CA ASP A 255 -16.44 -7.57 -1.41
C ASP A 255 -16.81 -6.08 -1.51
N LEU A 256 -16.06 -5.19 -0.85
CA LEU A 256 -16.38 -3.75 -0.83
C LEU A 256 -16.36 -3.15 -2.23
N MET A 257 -15.43 -3.54 -3.12
CA MET A 257 -15.34 -3.05 -4.50
C MET A 257 -16.64 -3.29 -5.30
N LEU A 258 -17.38 -4.35 -4.99
CA LEU A 258 -18.64 -4.68 -5.63
C LEU A 258 -19.78 -3.67 -5.33
N ARG A 259 -19.56 -2.74 -4.42
CA ARG A 259 -20.51 -1.66 -4.09
C ARG A 259 -20.33 -0.41 -4.95
N PHE A 260 -19.30 -0.38 -5.80
CA PHE A 260 -18.89 0.78 -6.60
C PHE A 260 -18.84 0.40 -8.09
N GLN A 261 -20.00 -0.02 -8.65
CA GLN A 261 -20.08 -0.52 -10.02
C GLN A 261 -20.98 0.35 -10.93
N ASP A 262 -21.07 1.65 -10.66
CA ASP A 262 -21.90 2.55 -11.47
C ASP A 262 -21.26 2.80 -12.84
N ASP A 263 -19.94 3.03 -12.87
CA ASP A 263 -19.17 3.35 -14.08
C ASP A 263 -18.22 2.21 -14.52
N MET A 264 -17.80 1.36 -13.58
CA MET A 264 -16.87 0.27 -13.80
C MET A 264 -17.43 -1.05 -13.26
N LEU A 265 -17.36 -2.13 -14.03
CA LEU A 265 -17.84 -3.46 -13.62
C LEU A 265 -16.66 -4.35 -13.21
N VAL A 266 -16.72 -4.96 -12.04
CA VAL A 266 -15.75 -6.00 -11.63
C VAL A 266 -15.99 -7.26 -12.47
N ARG A 267 -14.99 -7.63 -13.27
CA ARG A 267 -15.01 -8.84 -14.12
C ARG A 267 -14.39 -10.03 -13.46
N ASP A 268 -13.28 -9.81 -12.78
CA ASP A 268 -12.57 -10.85 -12.05
C ASP A 268 -12.08 -10.32 -10.70
N SER A 269 -11.99 -11.22 -9.72
CA SER A 269 -11.38 -10.92 -8.43
C SER A 269 -10.63 -12.12 -7.88
N TRP A 270 -9.52 -11.85 -7.17
CA TRP A 270 -8.68 -12.87 -6.55
C TRP A 270 -8.25 -12.46 -5.15
N ILE A 271 -8.02 -13.46 -4.33
CA ILE A 271 -7.42 -13.31 -3.01
C ILE A 271 -5.96 -13.78 -3.09
N VAL A 272 -5.07 -12.99 -2.52
CA VAL A 272 -3.72 -13.40 -2.15
C VAL A 272 -3.68 -13.50 -0.62
N PRO A 273 -3.39 -14.69 -0.04
CA PRO A 273 -3.40 -14.88 1.40
C PRO A 273 -2.46 -13.93 2.14
N GLY A 274 -2.86 -13.46 3.31
CA GLY A 274 -2.08 -12.54 4.12
C GLY A 274 -0.72 -13.09 4.57
N THR A 275 -0.52 -14.41 4.53
CA THR A 275 0.78 -15.05 4.82
C THR A 275 1.90 -14.52 3.93
N HIS A 276 1.61 -14.17 2.69
CA HIS A 276 2.59 -13.56 1.77
C HIS A 276 3.00 -12.16 2.25
N TYR A 277 2.05 -11.35 2.68
CA TYR A 277 2.33 -10.03 3.23
C TYR A 277 3.07 -10.14 4.58
N ALA A 278 2.63 -11.05 5.46
CA ALA A 278 3.33 -11.31 6.72
C ALA A 278 4.80 -11.65 6.48
N ARG A 279 5.09 -12.52 5.50
CA ARG A 279 6.47 -12.87 5.15
C ARG A 279 7.24 -11.70 4.55
N THR A 280 6.61 -10.86 3.73
CA THR A 280 7.21 -9.62 3.23
C THR A 280 7.68 -8.73 4.38
N LEU A 281 6.82 -8.51 5.37
CA LEU A 281 7.12 -7.68 6.54
C LEU A 281 8.21 -8.29 7.44
N GLN A 282 8.24 -9.62 7.57
CA GLN A 282 9.30 -10.34 8.28
C GLN A 282 10.67 -10.15 7.61
N GLU A 283 10.74 -10.26 6.29
CA GLU A 283 11.97 -10.01 5.55
C GLU A 283 12.42 -8.54 5.64
N TRP A 284 11.49 -7.59 5.56
CA TRP A 284 11.80 -6.19 5.77
C TRP A 284 12.33 -5.94 7.19
N LEU A 285 11.67 -6.46 8.22
CA LEU A 285 12.12 -6.32 9.61
C LEU A 285 13.50 -6.93 9.80
N ARG A 286 13.74 -8.13 9.27
CA ARG A 286 15.04 -8.81 9.35
C ARG A 286 16.16 -7.96 8.72
N LYS A 287 15.93 -7.39 7.53
CA LYS A 287 16.89 -6.52 6.84
C LYS A 287 17.12 -5.21 7.61
N LEU A 288 16.06 -4.59 8.13
CA LEU A 288 16.17 -3.36 8.92
C LEU A 288 16.96 -3.60 10.21
N ASP A 289 16.69 -4.69 10.90
CA ASP A 289 17.41 -5.06 12.14
C ASP A 289 18.88 -5.34 11.89
N ALA A 290 19.21 -6.00 10.77
CA ALA A 290 20.59 -6.28 10.38
C ALA A 290 21.38 -5.01 10.04
N ARG A 291 20.69 -3.90 9.67
CA ARG A 291 21.31 -2.62 9.27
C ARG A 291 20.94 -1.48 10.22
N ARG A 292 20.70 -1.80 11.48
CA ARG A 292 20.21 -0.87 12.51
C ARG A 292 21.08 0.38 12.66
N ASP A 293 22.38 0.22 12.72
CA ASP A 293 23.31 1.35 12.94
C ASP A 293 23.35 2.26 11.71
N GLU A 294 23.28 1.70 10.52
CA GLU A 294 23.18 2.45 9.28
C GLU A 294 21.86 3.23 9.21
N ALA A 295 20.76 2.60 9.60
CA ALA A 295 19.46 3.26 9.68
C ALA A 295 19.50 4.48 10.63
N LEU A 296 20.08 4.34 11.81
CA LEU A 296 20.27 5.44 12.75
C LEU A 296 21.17 6.55 12.16
N ALA A 297 22.24 6.16 11.45
CA ALA A 297 23.13 7.13 10.82
C ALA A 297 22.41 7.95 9.72
N ILE A 298 21.57 7.32 8.89
CA ILE A 298 20.76 7.99 7.86
C ILE A 298 19.78 8.98 8.52
N LEU A 299 19.01 8.51 9.52
CA LEU A 299 18.01 9.34 10.19
C LEU A 299 18.62 10.56 10.92
N ARG A 300 19.86 10.44 11.42
CA ARG A 300 20.58 11.57 12.03
C ARG A 300 21.07 12.58 11.00
N ARG A 301 21.53 12.11 9.84
CA ARG A 301 21.94 13.01 8.73
C ARG A 301 20.79 13.86 8.20
N ASP A 302 19.56 13.35 8.34
CA ASP A 302 18.32 14.03 8.01
C ASP A 302 17.88 15.08 9.09
N GLY A 303 18.80 15.51 9.96
CA GLY A 303 18.60 16.58 10.95
C GLY A 303 17.99 16.16 12.28
N ARG A 304 17.70 14.88 12.49
CA ARG A 304 17.11 14.37 13.73
C ARG A 304 18.14 14.18 14.83
N THR A 305 17.75 14.45 16.05
CA THR A 305 18.55 14.10 17.24
C THR A 305 18.63 12.57 17.39
N GLU A 306 19.62 12.09 18.15
CA GLU A 306 19.77 10.65 18.46
C GLU A 306 18.48 10.06 19.06
N ARG A 307 17.80 10.78 19.94
CA ARG A 307 16.55 10.32 20.56
C ARG A 307 15.41 10.21 19.54
N GLU A 308 15.27 11.17 18.65
CA GLU A 308 14.25 11.17 17.59
C GLU A 308 14.51 10.07 16.57
N ALA A 309 15.77 9.90 16.14
CA ALA A 309 16.17 8.82 15.24
C ALA A 309 15.85 7.45 15.83
N ARG A 310 16.16 7.23 17.13
CA ARG A 310 15.83 5.96 17.83
C ARG A 310 14.32 5.77 17.99
N ALA A 311 13.56 6.81 18.28
CA ALA A 311 12.11 6.74 18.40
C ALA A 311 11.47 6.37 17.05
N LEU A 312 11.91 7.01 15.97
CA LEU A 312 11.42 6.76 14.63
C LEU A 312 11.75 5.33 14.16
N LEU A 313 13.00 4.89 14.32
CA LEU A 313 13.39 3.52 14.01
C LEU A 313 12.61 2.50 14.85
N GLY A 314 12.40 2.77 16.13
CA GLY A 314 11.59 1.93 17.02
C GLY A 314 10.13 1.85 16.55
N GLY A 315 9.56 2.98 16.09
CA GLY A 315 8.23 3.05 15.48
C GLY A 315 8.13 2.20 14.22
N TRP A 316 9.08 2.31 13.31
CA TRP A 316 9.13 1.48 12.09
C TRP A 316 9.25 -0.01 12.42
N ARG A 317 10.10 -0.39 13.38
CA ARG A 317 10.17 -1.78 13.84
C ARG A 317 8.84 -2.28 14.41
N LEU A 318 8.18 -1.45 15.25
CA LEU A 318 6.86 -1.80 15.79
C LEU A 318 5.82 -1.94 14.66
N PHE A 319 5.83 -1.05 13.69
CA PHE A 319 4.94 -1.12 12.52
C PHE A 319 5.13 -2.45 11.78
N LEU A 320 6.36 -2.79 11.36
CA LEU A 320 6.64 -4.02 10.63
C LEU A 320 6.28 -5.27 11.44
N LEU A 321 6.59 -5.27 12.74
CA LEU A 321 6.32 -6.39 13.64
C LEU A 321 4.82 -6.58 13.93
N SER A 322 4.09 -5.49 14.13
CA SER A 322 2.66 -5.56 14.43
C SER A 322 1.83 -5.94 13.20
N THR A 323 2.18 -5.39 12.06
CA THR A 323 1.51 -5.69 10.79
C THR A 323 1.83 -7.11 10.31
N ASP A 324 3.05 -7.63 10.52
CA ASP A 324 3.35 -9.07 10.32
C ASP A 324 2.34 -9.96 11.06
N LYS A 325 2.05 -9.63 12.33
CA LYS A 325 1.10 -10.42 13.13
C LYS A 325 -0.35 -10.25 12.70
N LEU A 326 -0.71 -9.08 12.21
CA LEU A 326 -2.02 -8.83 11.61
C LEU A 326 -2.22 -9.71 10.37
N TRP A 327 -1.31 -9.61 9.40
CA TRP A 327 -1.39 -10.37 8.15
C TRP A 327 -1.27 -11.88 8.33
N GLY A 328 -0.45 -12.33 9.28
CA GLY A 328 -0.31 -13.75 9.65
C GLY A 328 -1.46 -14.31 10.48
N TYR A 329 -2.36 -13.47 10.99
CA TYR A 329 -3.45 -13.89 11.86
C TYR A 329 -4.35 -14.93 11.18
N GLN A 330 -4.72 -15.99 11.92
CA GLN A 330 -5.46 -17.13 11.40
C GLN A 330 -4.91 -17.67 10.06
N ARG A 331 -3.58 -17.78 9.96
CA ARG A 331 -2.85 -18.26 8.76
C ARG A 331 -3.13 -17.41 7.51
N GLY A 332 -3.26 -16.09 7.67
CA GLY A 332 -3.50 -15.15 6.59
C GLY A 332 -4.88 -15.21 5.95
N ASN A 333 -5.87 -15.79 6.64
CA ASN A 333 -7.24 -15.94 6.11
C ASN A 333 -8.18 -14.79 6.51
N ARG A 334 -7.72 -13.82 7.28
CA ARG A 334 -8.53 -12.68 7.71
C ARG A 334 -8.12 -11.39 7.05
N TRP A 335 -6.87 -11.01 7.18
CA TRP A 335 -6.27 -9.90 6.43
C TRP A 335 -5.51 -10.48 5.25
N LEU A 336 -5.76 -9.96 4.08
CA LEU A 336 -5.33 -10.51 2.80
C LEU A 336 -5.19 -9.38 1.76
N VAL A 337 -4.70 -9.70 0.60
CA VAL A 337 -4.69 -8.78 -0.53
C VAL A 337 -5.75 -9.20 -1.53
N SER A 338 -6.53 -8.23 -2.00
CA SER A 338 -7.52 -8.40 -3.05
C SER A 338 -7.02 -7.83 -4.35
N HIS A 339 -7.19 -8.57 -5.43
CA HIS A 339 -6.99 -8.10 -6.79
C HIS A 339 -8.34 -8.07 -7.50
N TYR A 340 -8.55 -7.02 -8.29
CA TYR A 340 -9.74 -6.87 -9.14
C TYR A 340 -9.33 -6.46 -10.54
N VAL A 341 -10.04 -6.98 -11.54
CA VAL A 341 -10.07 -6.42 -12.89
C VAL A 341 -11.43 -5.82 -13.13
N LEU A 342 -11.44 -4.58 -13.60
CA LEU A 342 -12.65 -3.83 -13.89
C LEU A 342 -12.63 -3.39 -15.36
N GLU A 343 -13.81 -3.33 -15.96
CA GLU A 343 -14.03 -2.82 -17.31
C GLU A 343 -15.08 -1.69 -17.27
N PRO A 344 -14.99 -0.67 -18.12
CA PRO A 344 -16.07 0.32 -18.28
C PRO A 344 -17.44 -0.37 -18.50
N ARG A 345 -18.47 0.25 -17.95
CA ARG A 345 -19.84 -0.24 -18.06
C ARG A 345 -20.45 -0.01 -19.45
#